data_9bf25b633e5fe7625805feede386b69e
#
_entry.id   9bf25b633e5fe7625805feede386b69e
#
_cell.length_a   1.000
_cell.length_b   1.000
_cell.length_c   1.000
_cell.angle_alpha   90.00
_cell.angle_beta   90.00
_cell.angle_gamma   90.00
#
_symmetry.space_group_name_H-M   'P 1'
#
loop_
_entity.id
_entity.type
_entity.pdbx_description
1 polymer ?
#
loop_
_entity_poly.entity_id
_entity_poly.type
_entity_poly.pdbx_seq_one_letter_code
_entity_poly.pdbx_strand_id
1 'polypeptide(L)'
;MTNAPPDYLVIGHLTQDLLPDGSVAPGGTVFYGALTATRLGYSAGMLTAAAGWAAVPPAIQVVGVPSASTSSFAHSYVEGQRQQLVHAVAAPISAEQLPQLWRRAPIVHLGPVLDECAETLIDAFPGALLGVTPQGWLRRVAGPLPAPMRPVPWRPAPELLRRIDLLVLSVEDVQGDEDVVADYARHCGCVALTRGADGVTLYVSGVPRHIPASPAQALDTNGAGDIFAAAMLLQLFETGDPDQAAHFAATTAALSVEGRGAEALPTRGGVLRRMRGEDGRR
;
A
#
# COMPACT_ATOMS: atom_id res chain seq x y z
N MET A 1 19.33 13.59 -11.03
CA MET A 1 19.06 12.20 -10.58
C MET A 1 20.02 11.94 -9.44
N THR A 2 19.50 11.63 -8.27
CA THR A 2 20.34 11.29 -7.11
C THR A 2 21.08 9.97 -7.37
N ASN A 3 22.38 9.93 -7.09
CA ASN A 3 23.26 8.76 -7.27
C ASN A 3 23.08 7.71 -6.14
N ALA A 4 22.01 7.79 -5.35
CA ALA A 4 21.73 6.88 -4.25
C ALA A 4 20.38 6.19 -4.44
N PRO A 5 20.22 4.93 -3.96
CA PRO A 5 18.90 4.31 -3.90
C PRO A 5 18.02 5.10 -2.93
N PRO A 6 16.68 5.11 -3.13
CA PRO A 6 15.78 5.65 -2.12
C PRO A 6 15.81 4.78 -0.85
N ASP A 7 15.52 5.39 0.31
CA ASP A 7 15.36 4.64 1.56
C ASP A 7 14.13 3.71 1.50
N TYR A 8 13.08 4.18 0.85
CA TYR A 8 11.85 3.45 0.63
C TYR A 8 11.51 3.42 -0.86
N LEU A 9 11.47 2.22 -1.42
CA LEU A 9 11.07 1.96 -2.80
C LEU A 9 9.71 1.30 -2.83
N VAL A 10 8.75 1.91 -3.52
CA VAL A 10 7.44 1.29 -3.75
C VAL A 10 7.24 0.97 -5.24
N ILE A 11 6.66 -0.19 -5.54
CA ILE A 11 6.47 -0.71 -6.90
C ILE A 11 5.03 -1.09 -7.13
N GLY A 12 4.42 -0.59 -8.20
CA GLY A 12 3.03 -0.83 -8.60
C GLY A 12 2.54 0.27 -9.53
N HIS A 13 1.26 0.22 -9.91
CA HIS A 13 0.69 1.28 -10.74
C HIS A 13 0.38 2.55 -9.94
N LEU A 14 0.83 3.70 -10.47
CA LEU A 14 0.16 4.96 -10.19
C LEU A 14 -1.24 4.88 -10.81
N THR A 15 -2.26 5.18 -10.04
CA THR A 15 -3.64 5.10 -10.50
C THR A 15 -4.32 6.46 -10.52
N GLN A 16 -5.47 6.51 -11.16
CA GLN A 16 -6.37 7.66 -11.19
C GLN A 16 -7.77 7.24 -10.81
N ASP A 17 -8.36 7.92 -9.85
CA ASP A 17 -9.79 7.82 -9.53
C ASP A 17 -10.54 8.86 -10.36
N LEU A 18 -11.48 8.39 -11.19
CA LEU A 18 -12.37 9.22 -12.00
C LEU A 18 -13.52 9.69 -11.11
N LEU A 19 -13.58 10.99 -10.84
CA LEU A 19 -14.58 11.56 -9.95
C LEU A 19 -15.87 11.93 -10.71
N PRO A 20 -17.03 11.99 -10.04
CA PRO A 20 -18.32 12.30 -10.68
C PRO A 20 -18.39 13.68 -11.36
N ASP A 21 -17.57 14.62 -10.92
CA ASP A 21 -17.46 15.97 -11.51
C ASP A 21 -16.56 16.03 -12.75
N GLY A 22 -16.02 14.88 -13.19
CA GLY A 22 -15.11 14.75 -14.32
C GLY A 22 -13.64 15.05 -13.99
N SER A 23 -13.34 15.44 -12.76
CA SER A 23 -11.95 15.55 -12.30
C SER A 23 -11.33 14.20 -12.03
N VAL A 24 -10.01 14.17 -11.85
CA VAL A 24 -9.26 12.95 -11.51
C VAL A 24 -8.43 13.17 -10.26
N ALA A 25 -8.39 12.15 -9.40
CA ALA A 25 -7.53 12.13 -8.22
C ALA A 25 -6.45 11.06 -8.37
N PRO A 26 -5.18 11.33 -8.02
CA PRO A 26 -4.14 10.32 -8.04
C PRO A 26 -4.34 9.31 -6.90
N GLY A 27 -3.97 8.05 -7.14
CA GLY A 27 -4.12 6.97 -6.19
C GLY A 27 -3.12 5.84 -6.42
N GLY A 28 -3.42 4.71 -5.78
CA GLY A 28 -2.60 3.50 -5.79
C GLY A 28 -1.57 3.47 -4.68
N THR A 29 -1.14 2.25 -4.35
CA THR A 29 -0.16 2.00 -3.28
C THR A 29 1.12 2.81 -3.46
N VAL A 30 1.58 2.98 -4.71
CA VAL A 30 2.80 3.76 -4.98
C VAL A 30 2.64 5.23 -4.61
N PHE A 31 1.48 5.83 -4.86
CA PHE A 31 1.22 7.22 -4.55
C PHE A 31 1.17 7.46 -3.04
N TYR A 32 0.27 6.77 -2.36
CA TYR A 32 0.11 6.94 -0.91
C TYR A 32 1.32 6.45 -0.12
N GLY A 33 1.95 5.34 -0.54
CA GLY A 33 3.14 4.81 0.11
C GLY A 33 4.35 5.75 0.02
N ALA A 34 4.65 6.27 -1.17
CA ALA A 34 5.77 7.21 -1.35
C ALA A 34 5.54 8.54 -0.62
N LEU A 35 4.30 9.07 -0.64
CA LEU A 35 3.95 10.25 0.12
C LEU A 35 4.10 10.03 1.62
N THR A 36 3.61 8.90 2.15
CA THR A 36 3.74 8.54 3.56
C THR A 36 5.22 8.48 3.95
N ALA A 37 6.06 7.82 3.17
CA ALA A 37 7.49 7.76 3.43
C ALA A 37 8.13 9.16 3.50
N THR A 38 7.81 10.03 2.53
CA THR A 38 8.32 11.40 2.50
C THR A 38 7.85 12.20 3.72
N ARG A 39 6.58 12.09 4.12
CA ARG A 39 6.01 12.78 5.30
C ARG A 39 6.61 12.28 6.62
N LEU A 40 7.04 11.03 6.64
CA LEU A 40 7.71 10.41 7.79
C LEU A 40 9.23 10.63 7.80
N GLY A 41 9.80 11.33 6.80
CA GLY A 41 11.20 11.77 6.77
C GLY A 41 12.16 10.88 5.98
N TYR A 42 11.66 9.98 5.14
CA TYR A 42 12.46 9.11 4.27
C TYR A 42 12.56 9.63 2.84
N SER A 43 13.65 9.35 2.17
CA SER A 43 13.71 9.49 0.72
C SER A 43 12.88 8.40 0.07
N ALA A 44 11.96 8.79 -0.84
CA ALA A 44 11.04 7.86 -1.47
C ALA A 44 11.31 7.75 -2.98
N GLY A 45 11.23 6.53 -3.50
CA GLY A 45 11.25 6.24 -4.92
C GLY A 45 10.04 5.36 -5.30
N MET A 46 9.52 5.55 -6.51
CA MET A 46 8.51 4.68 -7.08
C MET A 46 8.94 4.16 -8.45
N LEU A 47 8.75 2.86 -8.66
CA LEU A 47 8.74 2.24 -9.98
C LEU A 47 7.27 2.01 -10.37
N THR A 48 6.83 2.72 -11.41
CA THR A 48 5.41 2.71 -11.78
C THR A 48 5.20 2.81 -13.27
N ALA A 49 4.03 2.37 -13.75
CA ALA A 49 3.59 2.57 -15.12
C ALA A 49 2.38 3.51 -15.15
N ALA A 50 2.45 4.53 -15.99
CA ALA A 50 1.38 5.49 -16.23
C ALA A 50 1.62 6.26 -17.54
N ALA A 51 0.59 6.92 -18.08
CA ALA A 51 0.73 7.85 -19.19
C ALA A 51 1.46 9.16 -18.78
N GLY A 52 1.54 9.43 -17.47
CA GLY A 52 2.24 10.56 -16.89
C GLY A 52 2.16 10.55 -15.36
N TRP A 53 3.00 11.34 -14.71
CA TRP A 53 3.09 11.42 -13.24
C TRP A 53 3.19 12.86 -12.72
N ALA A 54 2.53 13.81 -13.40
CA ALA A 54 2.54 15.22 -13.00
C ALA A 54 1.96 15.49 -11.59
N ALA A 55 1.10 14.57 -11.09
CA ALA A 55 0.54 14.65 -9.75
C ALA A 55 1.52 14.21 -8.64
N VAL A 56 2.66 13.59 -8.99
CA VAL A 56 3.66 13.14 -8.03
C VAL A 56 4.54 14.30 -7.60
N PRO A 57 4.67 14.60 -6.30
CA PRO A 57 5.55 15.65 -5.81
C PRO A 57 7.00 15.48 -6.27
N PRO A 58 7.71 16.58 -6.63
CA PRO A 58 9.09 16.52 -7.12
C PRO A 58 10.11 15.91 -6.15
N ALA A 59 9.79 15.84 -4.86
CA ALA A 59 10.64 15.23 -3.84
C ALA A 59 10.69 13.69 -3.97
N ILE A 60 9.73 13.08 -4.68
CA ILE A 60 9.66 11.63 -4.90
C ILE A 60 10.38 11.30 -6.21
N GLN A 61 11.32 10.36 -6.14
CA GLN A 61 12.02 9.87 -7.32
C GLN A 61 11.09 8.93 -8.12
N VAL A 62 10.95 9.14 -9.41
CA VAL A 62 10.09 8.30 -10.26
C VAL A 62 10.91 7.62 -11.34
N VAL A 63 10.81 6.31 -11.40
CA VAL A 63 11.17 5.51 -12.57
C VAL A 63 9.87 5.08 -13.25
N GLY A 64 9.57 5.75 -14.36
CA GLY A 64 8.33 5.53 -15.10
C GLY A 64 8.52 4.50 -16.20
N VAL A 65 7.67 3.49 -16.21
CA VAL A 65 7.49 2.58 -17.35
C VAL A 65 6.54 3.26 -18.33
N PRO A 66 6.95 3.48 -19.59
CA PRO A 66 6.08 4.10 -20.59
C PRO A 66 4.80 3.29 -20.78
N SER A 67 3.65 3.95 -20.70
CA SER A 67 2.34 3.36 -20.90
C SER A 67 1.43 4.30 -21.68
N ALA A 68 0.61 3.75 -22.57
CA ALA A 68 -0.36 4.51 -23.33
C ALA A 68 -1.51 5.05 -22.46
N SER A 69 -1.74 4.43 -21.30
CA SER A 69 -2.79 4.80 -20.35
C SER A 69 -2.28 4.75 -18.92
N THR A 70 -2.94 5.48 -18.03
CA THR A 70 -2.83 5.32 -16.58
C THR A 70 -3.96 4.41 -16.10
N SER A 71 -3.66 3.45 -15.22
CA SER A 71 -4.68 2.63 -14.60
C SER A 71 -5.71 3.50 -13.90
N SER A 72 -6.97 3.39 -14.31
CA SER A 72 -8.01 4.31 -13.85
C SER A 72 -9.27 3.58 -13.40
N PHE A 73 -9.86 4.11 -12.33
CA PHE A 73 -11.01 3.54 -11.66
C PHE A 73 -12.12 4.57 -11.52
N ALA A 74 -13.35 4.14 -11.72
CA ALA A 74 -14.53 4.89 -11.29
C ALA A 74 -15.18 4.14 -10.13
N HIS A 75 -15.66 4.88 -9.15
CA HIS A 75 -16.42 4.33 -8.04
C HIS A 75 -17.91 4.65 -8.20
N SER A 76 -18.75 3.65 -8.14
CA SER A 76 -20.20 3.79 -8.12
C SER A 76 -20.76 3.05 -6.91
N TYR A 77 -21.97 3.43 -6.51
CA TYR A 77 -22.71 2.72 -5.47
C TYR A 77 -23.95 2.11 -6.12
N VAL A 78 -24.05 0.78 -6.08
CA VAL A 78 -25.21 0.04 -6.54
C VAL A 78 -25.82 -0.65 -5.32
N GLU A 79 -27.07 -0.37 -5.03
CA GLU A 79 -27.79 -0.91 -3.85
C GLU A 79 -27.05 -0.70 -2.51
N GLY A 80 -26.33 0.43 -2.38
CA GLY A 80 -25.54 0.76 -1.19
C GLY A 80 -24.18 0.07 -1.11
N GLN A 81 -23.84 -0.79 -2.07
CA GLN A 81 -22.52 -1.42 -2.17
C GLN A 81 -21.60 -0.62 -3.10
N ARG A 82 -20.37 -0.36 -2.64
CA ARG A 82 -19.35 0.29 -3.48
C ARG A 82 -18.89 -0.69 -4.57
N GLN A 83 -19.08 -0.29 -5.82
CA GLN A 83 -18.53 -0.97 -6.98
C GLN A 83 -17.39 -0.16 -7.57
N GLN A 84 -16.30 -0.85 -7.92
CA GLN A 84 -15.17 -0.26 -8.59
C GLN A 84 -15.11 -0.76 -10.03
N LEU A 85 -15.17 0.16 -10.99
CA LEU A 85 -15.01 -0.13 -12.42
C LEU A 85 -13.62 0.28 -12.87
N VAL A 86 -12.92 -0.61 -13.55
CA VAL A 86 -11.65 -0.34 -14.22
C VAL A 86 -11.95 0.24 -15.58
N HIS A 87 -11.44 1.42 -15.89
CA HIS A 87 -11.59 2.09 -17.18
C HIS A 87 -10.37 1.94 -18.08
N ALA A 88 -9.18 1.89 -17.49
CA ALA A 88 -7.93 1.67 -18.20
C ALA A 88 -6.95 0.90 -17.34
N VAL A 89 -6.01 0.21 -17.97
CA VAL A 89 -4.91 -0.52 -17.32
C VAL A 89 -3.60 -0.06 -17.97
N ALA A 90 -2.62 0.28 -17.14
CA ALA A 90 -1.27 0.65 -17.59
C ALA A 90 -0.44 -0.58 -17.96
N ALA A 91 0.76 -0.36 -18.47
CA ALA A 91 1.68 -1.41 -18.88
C ALA A 91 2.18 -2.23 -17.66
N PRO A 92 2.46 -3.53 -17.81
CA PRO A 92 3.01 -4.35 -16.73
C PRO A 92 4.40 -3.85 -16.31
N ILE A 93 4.76 -4.15 -15.05
CA ILE A 93 6.04 -3.79 -14.44
C ILE A 93 6.87 -5.04 -14.21
N SER A 94 8.14 -4.98 -14.61
CA SER A 94 9.10 -6.08 -14.43
C SER A 94 10.40 -5.62 -13.77
N ALA A 95 11.20 -6.57 -13.28
CA ALA A 95 12.50 -6.29 -12.68
C ALA A 95 13.54 -5.69 -13.66
N GLU A 96 13.32 -5.81 -14.97
CA GLU A 96 14.22 -5.26 -16.00
C GLU A 96 14.20 -3.73 -16.03
N GLN A 97 13.06 -3.13 -15.66
CA GLN A 97 12.88 -1.67 -15.62
C GLN A 97 13.48 -1.04 -14.36
N LEU A 98 13.87 -1.87 -13.39
CA LEU A 98 14.43 -1.39 -12.13
C LEU A 98 15.88 -0.93 -12.33
N PRO A 99 16.22 0.32 -11.98
CA PRO A 99 17.60 0.79 -12.00
C PRO A 99 18.49 -0.08 -11.11
N GLN A 100 19.70 -0.39 -11.55
CA GLN A 100 20.63 -1.25 -10.82
C GLN A 100 20.89 -0.78 -9.37
N LEU A 101 20.96 0.53 -9.15
CA LEU A 101 21.16 1.10 -7.81
C LEU A 101 19.95 0.89 -6.90
N TRP A 102 18.73 0.90 -7.45
CA TRP A 102 17.51 0.77 -6.68
C TRP A 102 17.27 -0.66 -6.16
N ARG A 103 17.93 -1.66 -6.74
CA ARG A 103 17.95 -3.03 -6.20
C ARG A 103 18.58 -3.11 -4.80
N ARG A 104 19.24 -2.04 -4.36
CA ARG A 104 19.87 -1.91 -3.04
C ARG A 104 19.04 -1.07 -2.07
N ALA A 105 17.81 -0.73 -2.40
CA ALA A 105 16.90 -0.03 -1.49
C ALA A 105 16.71 -0.87 -0.23
N PRO A 106 16.89 -0.28 0.97
CA PRO A 106 16.80 -1.05 2.22
C PRO A 106 15.36 -1.46 2.57
N ILE A 107 14.37 -0.70 2.09
CA ILE A 107 12.95 -0.97 2.32
C ILE A 107 12.26 -1.01 0.96
N VAL A 108 11.59 -2.13 0.67
CA VAL A 108 10.85 -2.32 -0.58
C VAL A 108 9.40 -2.69 -0.29
N HIS A 109 8.49 -2.00 -0.95
CA HIS A 109 7.05 -2.26 -0.84
C HIS A 109 6.50 -2.62 -2.23
N LEU A 110 6.08 -3.87 -2.41
CA LEU A 110 5.35 -4.29 -3.61
C LEU A 110 3.86 -4.09 -3.38
N GLY A 111 3.28 -3.20 -4.18
CA GLY A 111 1.86 -2.83 -4.08
C GLY A 111 1.13 -2.96 -5.40
N PRO A 112 0.96 -4.20 -5.96
CA PRO A 112 0.16 -4.39 -7.15
C PRO A 112 -1.30 -4.03 -6.89
N VAL A 113 -1.93 -3.38 -7.87
CA VAL A 113 -3.34 -3.02 -7.82
C VAL A 113 -4.20 -3.73 -8.88
N LEU A 114 -3.59 -4.20 -9.98
CA LEU A 114 -4.25 -4.84 -11.13
C LEU A 114 -3.46 -6.02 -11.71
N ASP A 115 -2.69 -6.73 -10.90
CA ASP A 115 -1.81 -7.83 -11.34
C ASP A 115 -0.66 -7.41 -12.26
N GLU A 116 -0.27 -6.15 -12.18
CA GLU A 116 0.77 -5.56 -13.02
C GLU A 116 2.20 -5.95 -12.61
N CYS A 117 2.38 -6.44 -11.39
CA CYS A 117 3.67 -6.89 -10.86
C CYS A 117 3.70 -8.40 -10.79
N ALA A 118 4.65 -9.04 -11.46
CA ALA A 118 4.89 -10.47 -11.28
C ALA A 118 5.46 -10.74 -9.87
N GLU A 119 5.04 -11.85 -9.24
CA GLU A 119 5.53 -12.27 -7.91
C GLU A 119 7.06 -12.42 -7.87
N THR A 120 7.68 -12.76 -9.00
CA THR A 120 9.14 -12.89 -9.16
C THR A 120 9.90 -11.57 -8.94
N LEU A 121 9.22 -10.42 -8.93
CA LEU A 121 9.84 -9.14 -8.53
C LEU A 121 10.45 -9.20 -7.12
N ILE A 122 9.91 -10.03 -6.24
CA ILE A 122 10.44 -10.28 -4.89
C ILE A 122 11.92 -10.69 -4.94
N ASP A 123 12.33 -11.46 -5.94
CA ASP A 123 13.70 -11.98 -6.08
C ASP A 123 14.73 -10.90 -6.44
N ALA A 124 14.28 -9.75 -6.90
CA ALA A 124 15.16 -8.62 -7.21
C ALA A 124 15.77 -7.94 -5.96
N PHE A 125 15.28 -8.27 -4.75
CA PHE A 125 15.60 -7.58 -3.50
C PHE A 125 16.04 -8.52 -2.36
N PRO A 126 17.14 -9.26 -2.51
CA PRO A 126 17.53 -10.30 -1.53
C PRO A 126 17.96 -9.75 -0.16
N GLY A 127 18.21 -8.44 -0.03
CA GLY A 127 18.71 -7.83 1.20
C GLY A 127 17.81 -6.70 1.75
N ALA A 128 16.64 -6.49 1.18
CA ALA A 128 15.69 -5.47 1.64
C ALA A 128 14.74 -6.03 2.70
N LEU A 129 14.24 -5.16 3.57
CA LEU A 129 13.00 -5.42 4.30
C LEU A 129 11.86 -5.32 3.29
N LEU A 130 11.17 -6.44 3.05
CA LEU A 130 10.18 -6.56 2.00
C LEU A 130 8.75 -6.56 2.53
N GLY A 131 7.99 -5.52 2.19
CA GLY A 131 6.54 -5.44 2.41
C GLY A 131 5.75 -5.73 1.14
N VAL A 132 4.59 -6.30 1.30
CA VAL A 132 3.65 -6.59 0.21
C VAL A 132 2.23 -6.19 0.60
N THR A 133 1.54 -5.45 -0.28
CA THR A 133 0.08 -5.31 -0.28
C THR A 133 -0.46 -6.04 -1.50
N PRO A 134 -1.00 -7.28 -1.35
CA PRO A 134 -1.24 -8.19 -2.47
C PRO A 134 -2.55 -7.92 -3.23
N GLN A 135 -3.17 -6.76 -3.06
CA GLN A 135 -4.51 -6.47 -3.58
C GLN A 135 -4.65 -6.81 -5.07
N GLY A 136 -3.67 -6.45 -5.91
CA GLY A 136 -3.69 -6.76 -7.33
C GLY A 136 -3.58 -8.26 -7.64
N TRP A 137 -3.02 -9.06 -6.74
CA TRP A 137 -2.96 -10.51 -6.90
C TRP A 137 -4.24 -11.21 -6.42
N LEU A 138 -5.04 -10.53 -5.60
CA LEU A 138 -6.32 -11.03 -5.05
C LEU A 138 -7.53 -10.67 -5.91
N ARG A 139 -7.35 -10.00 -7.04
CA ARG A 139 -8.45 -9.55 -7.89
C ARG A 139 -8.07 -9.53 -9.38
N ARG A 140 -9.07 -9.59 -10.26
CA ARG A 140 -8.92 -9.53 -11.72
C ARG A 140 -10.03 -8.68 -12.34
N VAL A 141 -9.73 -8.06 -13.47
CA VAL A 141 -10.72 -7.36 -14.29
C VAL A 141 -11.65 -8.39 -14.93
N ALA A 142 -12.97 -8.18 -14.84
CA ALA A 142 -13.98 -9.17 -15.20
C ALA A 142 -14.53 -9.00 -16.63
N GLY A 143 -13.72 -8.62 -17.60
CA GLY A 143 -14.15 -8.51 -19.00
C GLY A 143 -13.53 -7.34 -19.75
N PRO A 144 -14.08 -6.97 -20.91
CA PRO A 144 -13.65 -5.80 -21.68
C PRO A 144 -13.87 -4.50 -20.88
N LEU A 145 -12.92 -3.56 -20.97
CA LEU A 145 -13.01 -2.28 -20.27
C LEU A 145 -14.08 -1.35 -20.89
N PRO A 146 -14.82 -0.58 -20.06
CA PRO A 146 -14.76 -0.56 -18.60
C PRO A 146 -15.43 -1.80 -17.97
N ALA A 147 -14.83 -2.38 -16.96
CA ALA A 147 -15.30 -3.62 -16.34
C ALA A 147 -15.12 -3.62 -14.82
N PRO A 148 -15.98 -4.35 -14.07
CA PRO A 148 -15.82 -4.51 -12.64
C PRO A 148 -14.61 -5.37 -12.29
N MET A 149 -14.11 -5.20 -11.07
CA MET A 149 -13.18 -6.12 -10.46
C MET A 149 -13.92 -7.34 -9.90
N ARG A 150 -13.30 -8.50 -10.03
CA ARG A 150 -13.74 -9.72 -9.33
C ARG A 150 -12.63 -10.26 -8.45
N PRO A 151 -12.93 -10.75 -7.26
CA PRO A 151 -11.94 -11.41 -6.42
C PRO A 151 -11.48 -12.72 -7.07
N VAL A 152 -10.22 -13.05 -6.82
CA VAL A 152 -9.61 -14.34 -7.18
C VAL A 152 -8.75 -14.82 -6.03
N PRO A 153 -8.67 -16.13 -5.78
CA PRO A 153 -7.78 -16.64 -4.73
C PRO A 153 -6.32 -16.43 -5.15
N TRP A 154 -5.53 -15.87 -4.24
CA TRP A 154 -4.08 -15.85 -4.34
C TRP A 154 -3.52 -17.06 -3.58
N ARG A 155 -2.73 -17.88 -4.26
CA ARG A 155 -2.16 -19.12 -3.70
C ARG A 155 -0.66 -19.16 -3.95
N PRO A 156 0.11 -18.30 -3.26
CA PRO A 156 1.56 -18.26 -3.42
C PRO A 156 2.20 -19.51 -2.86
N ALA A 157 3.36 -19.88 -3.42
CA ALA A 157 4.18 -20.94 -2.85
C ALA A 157 4.70 -20.53 -1.45
N PRO A 158 4.84 -21.47 -0.50
CA PRO A 158 5.39 -21.17 0.82
C PRO A 158 6.79 -20.50 0.78
N GLU A 159 7.60 -20.83 -0.21
CA GLU A 159 8.92 -20.26 -0.44
C GLU A 159 8.84 -18.75 -0.73
N LEU A 160 7.84 -18.33 -1.49
CA LEU A 160 7.59 -16.92 -1.78
C LEU A 160 7.15 -16.19 -0.51
N LEU A 161 6.22 -16.75 0.26
CA LEU A 161 5.75 -16.16 1.51
C LEU A 161 6.88 -15.97 2.53
N ARG A 162 7.85 -16.90 2.60
CA ARG A 162 9.03 -16.77 3.49
C ARG A 162 9.95 -15.61 3.12
N ARG A 163 9.82 -15.06 1.90
CA ARG A 163 10.57 -13.89 1.46
C ARG A 163 9.92 -12.57 1.87
N ILE A 164 8.68 -12.61 2.34
CA ILE A 164 7.88 -11.45 2.73
C ILE A 164 8.02 -11.22 4.23
N ASP A 165 8.65 -10.10 4.61
CA ASP A 165 8.79 -9.72 6.02
C ASP A 165 7.48 -9.17 6.59
N LEU A 166 6.73 -8.42 5.76
CA LEU A 166 5.43 -7.85 6.14
C LEU A 166 4.42 -8.00 4.99
N LEU A 167 3.34 -8.73 5.24
CA LEU A 167 2.18 -8.81 4.37
C LEU A 167 1.02 -8.00 4.97
N VAL A 168 0.50 -7.02 4.22
CA VAL A 168 -0.64 -6.20 4.67
C VAL A 168 -1.80 -6.36 3.70
N LEU A 169 -2.96 -6.74 4.23
CA LEU A 169 -4.19 -6.89 3.46
C LEU A 169 -5.40 -6.53 4.33
N SER A 170 -6.53 -6.27 3.70
CA SER A 170 -7.78 -5.99 4.40
C SER A 170 -8.66 -7.24 4.47
N VAL A 171 -9.62 -7.24 5.39
CA VAL A 171 -10.62 -8.30 5.49
C VAL A 171 -11.46 -8.39 4.20
N GLU A 172 -11.65 -7.26 3.50
CA GLU A 172 -12.35 -7.20 2.22
C GLU A 172 -11.55 -7.88 1.09
N ASP A 173 -10.23 -7.78 1.09
CA ASP A 173 -9.37 -8.40 0.07
C ASP A 173 -9.51 -9.93 0.06
N VAL A 174 -9.76 -10.53 1.21
CA VAL A 174 -9.97 -11.97 1.37
C VAL A 174 -11.46 -12.34 1.55
N GLN A 175 -12.38 -11.40 1.35
CA GLN A 175 -13.83 -11.63 1.47
C GLN A 175 -14.24 -12.23 2.84
N GLY A 176 -13.52 -11.89 3.89
CA GLY A 176 -13.74 -12.42 5.24
C GLY A 176 -13.17 -13.82 5.49
N ASP A 177 -12.49 -14.44 4.53
CA ASP A 177 -11.84 -15.73 4.70
C ASP A 177 -10.53 -15.59 5.51
N GLU A 178 -10.64 -15.66 6.83
CA GLU A 178 -9.49 -15.53 7.73
C GLU A 178 -8.63 -16.80 7.78
N ASP A 179 -9.13 -17.94 7.34
CA ASP A 179 -8.34 -19.17 7.28
C ASP A 179 -7.21 -19.05 6.27
N VAL A 180 -7.45 -18.38 5.14
CA VAL A 180 -6.40 -18.11 4.16
C VAL A 180 -5.33 -17.16 4.72
N VAL A 181 -5.72 -16.20 5.56
CA VAL A 181 -4.77 -15.28 6.21
C VAL A 181 -3.92 -16.02 7.24
N ALA A 182 -4.53 -16.91 8.04
CA ALA A 182 -3.81 -17.76 8.98
C ALA A 182 -2.83 -18.70 8.25
N ASP A 183 -3.16 -19.14 7.03
CA ASP A 183 -2.26 -19.92 6.19
C ASP A 183 -1.05 -19.09 5.73
N TYR A 184 -1.25 -17.88 5.25
CA TYR A 184 -0.15 -16.95 4.93
C TYR A 184 0.75 -16.70 6.14
N ALA A 185 0.16 -16.50 7.32
CA ALA A 185 0.87 -16.18 8.54
C ALA A 185 1.77 -17.33 9.08
N ARG A 186 1.58 -18.57 8.61
CA ARG A 186 2.50 -19.67 8.92
C ARG A 186 3.85 -19.55 8.23
N HIS A 187 3.92 -18.73 7.18
CA HIS A 187 5.08 -18.68 6.30
C HIS A 187 5.69 -17.27 6.20
N CYS A 188 4.87 -16.21 6.30
CA CYS A 188 5.36 -14.82 6.34
C CYS A 188 5.99 -14.47 7.69
N GLY A 189 6.92 -13.51 7.71
CA GLY A 189 7.47 -12.97 8.95
C GLY A 189 6.41 -12.32 9.82
N CYS A 190 5.59 -11.48 9.21
CA CYS A 190 4.49 -10.78 9.86
C CYS A 190 3.32 -10.59 8.87
N VAL A 191 2.08 -10.75 9.34
CA VAL A 191 0.87 -10.45 8.55
C VAL A 191 -0.03 -9.50 9.33
N ALA A 192 -0.44 -8.40 8.70
CA ALA A 192 -1.38 -7.43 9.25
C ALA A 192 -2.69 -7.47 8.45
N LEU A 193 -3.75 -7.99 9.07
CA LEU A 193 -5.11 -8.00 8.52
C LEU A 193 -5.87 -6.78 9.05
N THR A 194 -6.04 -5.76 8.22
CA THR A 194 -6.72 -4.52 8.60
C THR A 194 -8.24 -4.68 8.57
N ARG A 195 -8.94 -4.00 9.51
CA ARG A 195 -10.40 -4.05 9.70
C ARG A 195 -11.00 -2.65 9.83
N GLY A 196 -10.37 -1.66 9.21
CA GLY A 196 -10.82 -0.27 9.30
C GLY A 196 -10.90 0.22 10.75
N ALA A 197 -12.09 0.64 11.18
CA ALA A 197 -12.32 1.15 12.54
C ALA A 197 -12.17 0.09 13.65
N ASP A 198 -12.23 -1.20 13.30
CA ASP A 198 -12.04 -2.30 14.25
C ASP A 198 -10.55 -2.64 14.48
N GLY A 199 -9.63 -1.88 13.87
CA GLY A 199 -8.20 -2.04 14.06
C GLY A 199 -7.56 -3.10 13.16
N VAL A 200 -6.64 -3.87 13.71
CA VAL A 200 -5.79 -4.82 12.95
C VAL A 200 -5.65 -6.13 13.72
N THR A 201 -5.79 -7.26 13.03
CA THR A 201 -5.28 -8.54 13.54
C THR A 201 -3.86 -8.70 13.02
N LEU A 202 -2.89 -8.63 13.94
CA LEU A 202 -1.47 -8.78 13.66
C LEU A 202 -1.04 -10.21 13.96
N TYR A 203 -0.52 -10.91 12.96
CA TYR A 203 0.09 -12.23 13.14
C TYR A 203 1.61 -12.08 13.18
N VAL A 204 2.23 -12.51 14.26
CA VAL A 204 3.68 -12.58 14.39
C VAL A 204 4.06 -14.03 14.65
N SER A 205 4.86 -14.60 13.75
CA SER A 205 5.19 -16.05 13.80
C SER A 205 3.92 -16.93 13.88
N GLY A 206 2.88 -16.57 13.15
CA GLY A 206 1.60 -17.29 13.11
C GLY A 206 0.68 -17.06 14.30
N VAL A 207 1.09 -16.30 15.32
CA VAL A 207 0.28 -16.01 16.52
C VAL A 207 -0.50 -14.70 16.34
N PRO A 208 -1.85 -14.72 16.32
CA PRO A 208 -2.66 -13.52 16.15
C PRO A 208 -2.70 -12.67 17.43
N ARG A 209 -2.68 -11.36 17.25
CA ARG A 209 -2.87 -10.33 18.28
C ARG A 209 -3.77 -9.25 17.75
N HIS A 210 -4.61 -8.68 18.59
CA HIS A 210 -5.44 -7.55 18.22
C HIS A 210 -4.76 -6.23 18.55
N ILE A 211 -4.61 -5.36 17.57
CA ILE A 211 -4.14 -3.98 17.71
C ILE A 211 -5.37 -3.08 17.50
N PRO A 212 -5.82 -2.34 18.50
CA PRO A 212 -6.98 -1.47 18.35
C PRO A 212 -6.70 -0.32 17.38
N ALA A 213 -7.74 0.12 16.67
CA ALA A 213 -7.63 1.34 15.87
C ALA A 213 -7.39 2.56 16.78
N SER A 214 -6.59 3.50 16.29
CA SER A 214 -6.51 4.81 16.93
C SER A 214 -7.81 5.58 16.65
N PRO A 215 -8.45 6.21 17.66
CA PRO A 215 -9.70 6.94 17.43
C PRO A 215 -9.53 8.05 16.39
N ALA A 216 -10.47 8.14 15.45
CA ALA A 216 -10.47 9.14 14.40
C ALA A 216 -11.89 9.50 13.95
N GLN A 217 -12.07 10.73 13.44
CA GLN A 217 -13.28 11.13 12.72
C GLN A 217 -13.00 11.06 11.22
N ALA A 218 -13.38 9.95 10.59
CA ALA A 218 -13.07 9.71 9.19
C ALA A 218 -13.85 10.65 8.26
N LEU A 219 -13.13 11.42 7.46
CA LEU A 219 -13.66 12.25 6.36
C LEU A 219 -13.36 11.64 4.99
N ASP A 220 -12.19 11.01 4.82
CA ASP A 220 -11.77 10.37 3.59
C ASP A 220 -10.91 9.14 3.94
N THR A 221 -11.35 7.97 3.51
CA THR A 221 -10.66 6.70 3.80
C THR A 221 -9.80 6.19 2.63
N ASN A 222 -9.74 6.94 1.52
CA ASN A 222 -8.94 6.54 0.37
C ASN A 222 -7.46 6.45 0.73
N GLY A 223 -6.82 5.33 0.36
CA GLY A 223 -5.41 5.09 0.63
C GLY A 223 -5.05 4.77 2.08
N ALA A 224 -6.01 4.70 3.02
CA ALA A 224 -5.72 4.43 4.44
C ALA A 224 -4.96 3.11 4.64
N GLY A 225 -5.30 2.06 3.88
CA GLY A 225 -4.59 0.78 3.89
C GLY A 225 -3.15 0.89 3.39
N ASP A 226 -2.92 1.66 2.32
CA ASP A 226 -1.60 1.89 1.76
C ASP A 226 -0.72 2.72 2.71
N ILE A 227 -1.33 3.72 3.36
CA ILE A 227 -0.69 4.57 4.38
C ILE A 227 -0.30 3.72 5.59
N PHE A 228 -1.21 2.86 6.05
CA PHE A 228 -0.94 1.91 7.12
C PHE A 228 0.24 1.00 6.76
N ALA A 229 0.22 0.37 5.58
CA ALA A 229 1.26 -0.54 5.13
C ALA A 229 2.64 0.14 5.05
N ALA A 230 2.70 1.33 4.45
CA ALA A 230 3.94 2.10 4.36
C ALA A 230 4.46 2.50 5.74
N ALA A 231 3.60 3.04 6.61
CA ALA A 231 4.00 3.46 7.96
C ALA A 231 4.47 2.27 8.81
N MET A 232 3.79 1.11 8.71
CA MET A 232 4.17 -0.11 9.41
C MET A 232 5.53 -0.63 8.95
N LEU A 233 5.77 -0.66 7.63
CA LEU A 233 7.02 -1.12 7.06
C LEU A 233 8.20 -0.23 7.48
N LEU A 234 8.02 1.09 7.44
CA LEU A 234 9.02 2.06 7.86
C LEU A 234 9.35 1.93 9.35
N GLN A 235 8.32 1.81 10.20
CA GLN A 235 8.53 1.70 11.64
C GLN A 235 9.10 0.33 12.03
N LEU A 236 8.72 -0.74 11.31
CA LEU A 236 9.29 -2.07 11.48
C LEU A 236 10.80 -2.07 11.14
N PHE A 237 11.19 -1.37 10.08
CA PHE A 237 12.60 -1.22 9.71
C PHE A 237 13.42 -0.53 10.81
N GLU A 238 12.85 0.48 11.47
CA GLU A 238 13.55 1.22 12.53
C GLU A 238 13.66 0.44 13.84
N THR A 239 12.59 -0.26 14.21
CA THR A 239 12.47 -0.82 15.57
C THR A 239 12.68 -2.32 15.64
N GLY A 240 12.44 -3.04 14.55
CA GLY A 240 12.36 -4.49 14.55
C GLY A 240 11.19 -5.05 15.36
N ASP A 241 10.28 -4.20 15.87
CA ASP A 241 9.17 -4.56 16.74
C ASP A 241 7.83 -4.44 15.99
N PRO A 242 7.18 -5.58 15.63
CA PRO A 242 5.92 -5.58 14.90
C PRO A 242 4.75 -4.93 15.66
N ASP A 243 4.68 -5.10 16.99
CA ASP A 243 3.60 -4.52 17.79
C ASP A 243 3.71 -2.98 17.82
N GLN A 244 4.92 -2.47 18.04
CA GLN A 244 5.19 -1.03 18.01
C GLN A 244 4.94 -0.45 16.60
N ALA A 245 5.35 -1.17 15.55
CA ALA A 245 5.13 -0.77 14.17
C ALA A 245 3.63 -0.71 13.82
N ALA A 246 2.84 -1.69 14.26
CA ALA A 246 1.40 -1.72 14.02
C ALA A 246 0.66 -0.58 14.73
N HIS A 247 1.02 -0.26 15.98
CA HIS A 247 0.45 0.89 16.71
C HIS A 247 0.78 2.23 16.04
N PHE A 248 2.02 2.40 15.59
CA PHE A 248 2.44 3.59 14.84
C PHE A 248 1.67 3.72 13.53
N ALA A 249 1.53 2.63 12.79
CA ALA A 249 0.80 2.58 11.52
C ALA A 249 -0.69 2.86 11.70
N ALA A 250 -1.33 2.26 12.72
CA ALA A 250 -2.74 2.52 13.04
C ALA A 250 -2.99 4.00 13.37
N THR A 251 -2.06 4.63 14.12
CA THR A 251 -2.14 6.06 14.43
C THR A 251 -1.92 6.92 13.18
N THR A 252 -0.98 6.53 12.31
CA THR A 252 -0.71 7.25 11.05
C THR A 252 -1.93 7.21 10.12
N ALA A 253 -2.52 6.03 9.94
CA ALA A 253 -3.73 5.86 9.13
C ALA A 253 -4.93 6.62 9.73
N ALA A 254 -5.12 6.57 11.05
CA ALA A 254 -6.17 7.31 11.73
C ALA A 254 -6.08 8.83 11.50
N LEU A 255 -4.88 9.40 11.60
CA LEU A 255 -4.66 10.82 11.31
C LEU A 255 -4.93 11.17 9.85
N SER A 256 -4.56 10.28 8.91
CA SER A 256 -4.74 10.55 7.49
C SER A 256 -6.21 10.60 7.07
N VAL A 257 -7.09 9.83 7.71
CA VAL A 257 -8.51 9.82 7.38
C VAL A 257 -9.30 11.00 7.95
N GLU A 258 -8.71 11.79 8.86
CA GLU A 258 -9.31 13.01 9.45
C GLU A 258 -9.28 14.22 8.50
N GLY A 259 -8.71 14.10 7.31
CA GLY A 259 -8.69 15.10 6.27
C GLY A 259 -8.94 14.50 4.89
N ARG A 260 -8.69 15.27 3.84
CA ARG A 260 -8.90 14.81 2.45
C ARG A 260 -7.59 14.76 1.67
N GLY A 261 -7.43 13.68 0.93
CA GLY A 261 -6.32 13.50 0.00
C GLY A 261 -4.93 13.53 0.66
N ALA A 262 -3.91 13.78 -0.15
CA ALA A 262 -2.50 13.72 0.27
C ALA A 262 -2.09 14.80 1.32
N GLU A 263 -2.83 15.90 1.42
CA GLU A 263 -2.56 16.98 2.38
C GLU A 263 -2.84 16.56 3.81
N ALA A 264 -3.73 15.60 4.02
CA ALA A 264 -4.08 15.05 5.32
C ALA A 264 -3.00 14.13 5.91
N LEU A 265 -2.02 13.71 5.12
CA LEU A 265 -0.95 12.83 5.58
C LEU A 265 -0.14 13.46 6.73
N PRO A 266 -0.08 12.78 7.91
CA PRO A 266 0.60 13.32 9.06
C PRO A 266 2.12 13.33 8.89
N THR A 267 2.78 14.23 9.59
CA THR A 267 4.23 14.15 9.80
C THR A 267 4.54 13.17 10.93
N ARG A 268 5.78 12.66 10.99
CA ARG A 268 6.25 11.81 12.08
C ARG A 268 6.00 12.43 13.47
N GLY A 269 6.29 13.73 13.60
CA GLY A 269 6.02 14.44 14.84
C GLY A 269 4.54 14.48 15.22
N GLY A 270 3.63 14.60 14.26
CA GLY A 270 2.19 14.52 14.47
C GLY A 270 1.77 13.15 15.00
N VAL A 271 2.24 12.07 14.35
CA VAL A 271 1.96 10.69 14.81
C VAL A 271 2.43 10.48 16.24
N LEU A 272 3.67 10.85 16.56
CA LEU A 272 4.23 10.67 17.90
C LEU A 272 3.49 11.48 18.95
N ARG A 273 3.03 12.70 18.65
CA ARG A 273 2.19 13.49 19.59
C ARG A 273 0.86 12.78 19.85
N ARG A 274 0.18 12.30 18.82
CA ARG A 274 -1.09 11.56 18.96
C ARG A 274 -0.89 10.32 19.83
N MET A 275 0.17 9.55 19.62
CA MET A 275 0.48 8.35 20.41
C MET A 275 0.72 8.68 21.91
N ARG A 276 1.25 9.86 22.21
CA ARG A 276 1.44 10.32 23.60
C ARG A 276 0.22 10.98 24.22
N GLY A 277 -0.89 11.09 23.48
CA GLY A 277 -2.09 11.79 23.93
C GLY A 277 -1.93 13.31 24.05
N GLU A 278 -0.93 13.88 23.38
CA GLU A 278 -0.60 15.32 23.41
C GLU A 278 -1.39 16.13 22.36
N ASP A 279 -2.23 15.50 21.55
CA ASP A 279 -3.16 16.20 20.68
C ASP A 279 -4.24 16.83 21.58
N GLY A 280 -3.98 18.05 22.00
CA GLY A 280 -4.90 18.82 22.83
C GLY A 280 -6.29 18.84 22.17
N ARG A 281 -7.30 18.37 22.91
CA ARG A 281 -8.69 18.63 22.58
C ARG A 281 -8.85 20.15 22.53
N ARG A 282 -8.91 20.71 21.32
CA ARG A 282 -9.40 22.06 21.10
C ARG A 282 -10.92 22.04 20.93
#